data_bd24e6f575ed5c982829ec27999d10e2
#
_entry.id   bd24e6f575ed5c982829ec27999d10e2
#
_cell.length_a   1.000
_cell.length_b   1.000
_cell.length_c   1.000
_cell.angle_alpha   90.00
_cell.angle_beta   90.00
_cell.angle_gamma   90.00
#
_symmetry.space_group_name_H-M   'P 1'
#
loop_
_entity.id
_entity.type
_entity.pdbx_description
1 polymer ?
#
loop_
_entity_poly.entity_id
_entity_poly.type
_entity_poly.pdbx_seq_one_letter_code
_entity_poly.pdbx_strand_id
1 'polypeptide(L)'
;MADNAKLTAILEWLKEKNALNISTYDVSKTSGYTDVIIVCEGQADLHNQAIANHLLTMARNHGMKVISKEGIEHGQWILIDVADVVVHIFLNQTRRHYDIDELFAKVRDLDPEGISK
;
A
#
# COMPACT_ATOMS: atom_id res chain seq x y z
N MET A 1 15.52 -4.04 -2.01
CA MET A 1 14.29 -4.72 -2.38
C MET A 1 13.54 -5.17 -1.14
N ALA A 2 12.23 -5.13 -1.18
CA ALA A 2 11.45 -5.51 -0.01
C ALA A 2 11.63 -7.00 0.29
N ASP A 3 11.63 -7.33 1.55
CA ASP A 3 11.71 -8.71 2.00
C ASP A 3 10.43 -9.43 1.56
N ASN A 4 10.57 -10.53 0.86
CA ASN A 4 9.42 -11.30 0.39
C ASN A 4 8.52 -11.78 1.53
N ALA A 5 9.11 -12.14 2.65
CA ALA A 5 8.32 -12.58 3.81
C ALA A 5 7.49 -11.43 4.36
N LYS A 6 8.06 -10.23 4.39
CA LYS A 6 7.35 -9.06 4.86
C LYS A 6 6.20 -8.70 3.91
N LEU A 7 6.48 -8.71 2.61
CA LEU A 7 5.45 -8.40 1.62
C LEU A 7 4.32 -9.41 1.68
N THR A 8 4.65 -10.70 1.75
CA THR A 8 3.66 -11.76 1.84
C THR A 8 2.78 -11.59 3.08
N ALA A 9 3.39 -11.27 4.22
CA ALA A 9 2.66 -11.09 5.46
C ALA A 9 1.67 -9.93 5.34
N ILE A 10 2.13 -8.80 4.80
CA ILE A 10 1.26 -7.63 4.65
C ILE A 10 0.08 -7.96 3.74
N LEU A 11 0.33 -8.62 2.62
CA LEU A 11 -0.74 -8.99 1.70
C LEU A 11 -1.76 -9.90 2.37
N GLU A 12 -1.29 -10.84 3.20
CA GLU A 12 -2.19 -11.71 3.93
C GLU A 12 -3.06 -10.95 4.92
N TRP A 13 -2.46 -10.01 5.66
CA TRP A 13 -3.20 -9.22 6.63
C TRP A 13 -4.27 -8.37 5.96
N LEU A 14 -3.97 -7.84 4.77
CA LEU A 14 -4.97 -7.09 4.02
C LEU A 14 -6.13 -7.99 3.61
N LYS A 15 -5.82 -9.20 3.17
CA LYS A 15 -6.86 -10.16 2.75
C LYS A 15 -7.70 -10.62 3.92
N GLU A 16 -7.12 -10.71 5.10
CA GLU A 16 -7.85 -11.12 6.31
C GLU A 16 -8.99 -10.17 6.63
N LYS A 17 -8.89 -8.93 6.19
CA LYS A 17 -9.94 -7.94 6.40
C LYS A 17 -10.66 -7.62 5.10
N ASN A 18 -10.60 -8.54 4.13
CA ASN A 18 -11.34 -8.45 2.89
C ASN A 18 -11.03 -7.22 2.05
N ALA A 19 -9.76 -6.81 2.05
CA ALA A 19 -9.33 -5.74 1.15
C ALA A 19 -9.54 -6.20 -0.29
N LEU A 20 -10.01 -5.30 -1.14
CA LEU A 20 -10.38 -5.60 -2.51
C LEU A 20 -9.38 -5.03 -3.50
N ASN A 21 -9.31 -5.66 -4.66
CA ASN A 21 -8.54 -5.14 -5.81
C ASN A 21 -7.13 -4.75 -5.43
N ILE A 22 -6.41 -5.66 -4.80
CA ILE A 22 -5.05 -5.41 -4.33
C ILE A 22 -4.09 -5.43 -5.51
N SER A 23 -3.33 -4.34 -5.68
CA SER A 23 -2.29 -4.24 -6.71
C SER A 23 -0.97 -3.90 -6.04
N THR A 24 0.12 -4.40 -6.60
CA THR A 24 1.46 -4.10 -6.09
C THR A 24 2.30 -3.50 -7.21
N TYR A 25 3.13 -2.54 -6.85
CA TYR A 25 4.02 -1.86 -7.80
C TYR A 25 5.44 -1.89 -7.24
N ASP A 26 6.35 -2.52 -7.97
CA ASP A 26 7.76 -2.55 -7.57
C ASP A 26 8.38 -1.24 -8.06
N VAL A 27 8.76 -0.39 -7.12
CA VAL A 27 9.32 0.91 -7.45
C VAL A 27 10.75 1.04 -6.89
N SER A 28 11.37 -0.11 -6.64
CA SER A 28 12.70 -0.13 -6.01
C SER A 28 13.74 0.61 -6.82
N LYS A 29 13.58 0.68 -8.15
CA LYS A 29 14.56 1.33 -8.99
C LYS A 29 14.27 2.81 -9.24
N THR A 30 13.06 3.26 -8.93
CA THR A 30 12.65 4.63 -9.24
C THR A 30 12.36 5.46 -8.00
N SER A 31 11.98 4.83 -6.90
CA SER A 31 11.67 5.54 -5.66
C SER A 31 12.91 5.57 -4.79
N GLY A 32 13.13 6.68 -4.13
CA GLY A 32 14.26 6.80 -3.20
C GLY A 32 13.87 6.44 -1.77
N TYR A 33 12.60 6.11 -1.51
CA TYR A 33 12.14 5.92 -0.14
C TYR A 33 11.44 4.60 0.15
N THR A 34 11.01 3.89 -0.87
CA THR A 34 10.36 2.60 -0.67
C THR A 34 10.61 1.69 -1.86
N ASP A 35 10.44 0.39 -1.66
CA ASP A 35 10.65 -0.59 -2.71
C ASP A 35 9.35 -1.03 -3.37
N VAL A 36 8.26 -1.11 -2.60
CA VAL A 36 6.98 -1.61 -3.10
C VAL A 36 5.85 -0.71 -2.62
N ILE A 37 4.93 -0.42 -3.53
CA ILE A 37 3.70 0.28 -3.19
C ILE A 37 2.57 -0.72 -3.37
N ILE A 38 1.72 -0.86 -2.34
CA ILE A 38 0.53 -1.69 -2.41
C ILE A 38 -0.68 -0.77 -2.42
N VAL A 39 -1.62 -1.03 -3.32
CA VAL A 39 -2.86 -0.27 -3.41
C VAL A 39 -4.01 -1.25 -3.25
N CYS A 40 -4.96 -0.94 -2.41
CA CYS A 40 -6.15 -1.77 -2.23
C CYS A 40 -7.34 -0.91 -1.88
N GLU A 41 -8.49 -1.54 -1.72
CA GLU A 41 -9.75 -0.85 -1.48
C GLU A 41 -10.55 -1.49 -0.38
N GLY A 42 -11.30 -0.67 0.34
CA GLY A 42 -12.38 -1.13 1.18
C GLY A 42 -13.71 -0.63 0.64
N GLN A 43 -14.79 -1.13 1.17
CA GLN A 43 -16.13 -0.82 0.69
C GLN A 43 -16.69 0.48 1.27
N ALA A 44 -16.13 0.95 2.37
CA ALA A 44 -16.57 2.16 3.03
C ALA A 44 -15.42 2.67 3.88
N ASP A 45 -15.54 3.91 4.38
CA ASP A 45 -14.52 4.49 5.23
C ASP A 45 -14.29 3.63 6.48
N LEU A 46 -15.34 3.10 7.08
CA LEU A 46 -15.18 2.23 8.26
C LEU A 46 -14.44 0.94 7.91
N HIS A 47 -14.69 0.39 6.73
CA HIS A 47 -13.99 -0.81 6.29
C HIS A 47 -12.50 -0.49 6.08
N ASN A 48 -12.20 0.65 5.48
CA ASN A 48 -10.82 1.07 5.30
C ASN A 48 -10.11 1.26 6.63
N GLN A 49 -10.80 1.82 7.62
CA GLN A 49 -10.24 1.99 8.95
C GLN A 49 -9.97 0.64 9.61
N ALA A 50 -10.87 -0.33 9.41
CA ALA A 50 -10.68 -1.67 9.96
C ALA A 50 -9.47 -2.36 9.33
N ILE A 51 -9.32 -2.23 8.01
CA ILE A 51 -8.16 -2.79 7.31
C ILE A 51 -6.87 -2.16 7.85
N ALA A 52 -6.86 -0.84 7.99
CA ALA A 52 -5.69 -0.11 8.47
C ALA A 52 -5.33 -0.51 9.90
N ASN A 53 -6.32 -0.57 10.78
CA ASN A 53 -6.07 -0.89 12.17
C ASN A 53 -5.59 -2.32 12.34
N HIS A 54 -6.10 -3.25 11.53
CA HIS A 54 -5.63 -4.63 11.54
C HIS A 54 -4.16 -4.68 11.10
N LEU A 55 -3.82 -3.97 10.03
CA LEU A 55 -2.46 -3.95 9.54
C LEU A 55 -1.52 -3.38 10.60
N LEU A 56 -1.91 -2.29 11.26
CA LEU A 56 -1.08 -1.67 12.28
C LEU A 56 -0.88 -2.62 13.47
N THR A 57 -1.94 -3.32 13.88
CA THR A 57 -1.86 -4.26 14.99
C THR A 57 -0.92 -5.43 14.65
N MET A 58 -1.08 -5.99 13.46
CA MET A 58 -0.26 -7.14 13.06
C MET A 58 1.19 -6.72 12.87
N ALA A 59 1.42 -5.54 12.30
CA ALA A 59 2.78 -5.03 12.13
C ALA A 59 3.47 -4.89 13.47
N ARG A 60 2.77 -4.32 14.45
CA ARG A 60 3.34 -4.15 15.79
C ARG A 60 3.62 -5.51 16.42
N ASN A 61 2.70 -6.46 16.29
CA ASN A 61 2.87 -7.78 16.90
C ASN A 61 4.03 -8.56 16.29
N HIS A 62 4.40 -8.23 15.05
CA HIS A 62 5.50 -8.91 14.36
C HIS A 62 6.78 -8.09 14.31
N GLY A 63 6.84 -7.02 15.10
CA GLY A 63 8.06 -6.21 15.17
C GLY A 63 8.34 -5.35 13.96
N MET A 64 7.35 -5.11 13.10
CA MET A 64 7.53 -4.21 11.96
C MET A 64 7.38 -2.78 12.43
N LYS A 65 8.32 -1.94 12.01
CA LYS A 65 8.27 -0.54 12.38
C LYS A 65 7.38 0.21 11.42
N VAL A 66 6.41 0.94 11.95
CA VAL A 66 5.56 1.83 11.16
C VAL A 66 6.21 3.21 11.17
N ILE A 67 6.62 3.67 9.99
CA ILE A 67 7.29 4.96 9.85
C ILE A 67 6.27 6.09 9.96
N SER A 68 5.13 5.94 9.27
CA SER A 68 4.08 6.96 9.34
C SER A 68 2.74 6.35 8.94
N LYS A 69 1.69 7.04 9.35
CA LYS A 69 0.33 6.66 9.00
C LYS A 69 -0.48 7.94 8.85
N GLU A 70 -1.32 8.00 7.83
CA GLU A 70 -2.11 9.18 7.55
C GLU A 70 -3.48 8.80 7.02
N GLY A 71 -4.47 9.66 7.25
CA GLY A 71 -5.79 9.52 6.65
C GLY A 71 -6.73 8.56 7.34
N ILE A 72 -6.34 7.95 8.44
CA ILE A 72 -7.18 6.96 9.11
C ILE A 72 -8.50 7.58 9.58
N GLU A 73 -8.45 8.79 10.06
CA GLU A 73 -9.65 9.45 10.59
C GLU A 73 -10.76 9.58 9.56
N HIS A 74 -10.40 9.89 8.31
CA HIS A 74 -11.40 10.10 7.27
C HIS A 74 -11.72 8.81 6.52
N GLY A 75 -10.77 7.92 6.41
CA GLY A 75 -11.00 6.60 5.81
C GLY A 75 -11.17 6.56 4.31
N GLN A 76 -10.97 7.69 3.61
CA GLN A 76 -11.13 7.70 2.16
C GLN A 76 -9.85 7.33 1.43
N TRP A 77 -8.74 7.66 2.03
CA TRP A 77 -7.41 7.36 1.48
C TRP A 77 -6.47 7.28 2.68
N ILE A 78 -6.11 6.06 3.06
CA ILE A 78 -5.22 5.83 4.19
C ILE A 78 -3.86 5.41 3.67
N LEU A 79 -2.82 5.99 4.24
CA LEU A 79 -1.44 5.62 3.91
C LEU A 79 -0.78 5.04 5.14
N ILE A 80 -0.12 3.89 5.00
CA ILE A 80 0.68 3.29 6.06
C ILE A 80 2.04 2.96 5.50
N ASP A 81 3.07 3.61 6.03
CA ASP A 81 4.45 3.45 5.58
C ASP A 81 5.18 2.52 6.54
N VAL A 82 5.59 1.36 6.06
CA VAL A 82 6.36 0.42 6.86
C VAL A 82 7.77 0.26 6.28
N ALA A 83 8.35 1.37 5.88
CA ALA A 83 9.72 1.50 5.36
C ALA A 83 9.83 1.08 3.88
N ASP A 84 10.17 -0.17 3.62
CA ASP A 84 10.33 -0.61 2.23
C ASP A 84 9.02 -0.98 1.55
N VAL A 85 7.90 -0.90 2.27
CA VAL A 85 6.56 -1.11 1.69
C VAL A 85 5.66 0.02 2.15
N VAL A 86 4.95 0.64 1.21
CA VAL A 86 3.95 1.65 1.53
C VAL A 86 2.59 1.13 1.08
N VAL A 87 1.63 1.13 1.98
CA VAL A 87 0.29 0.61 1.70
C VAL A 87 -0.68 1.79 1.59
N HIS A 88 -1.43 1.82 0.50
CA HIS A 88 -2.49 2.80 0.29
C HIS A 88 -3.82 2.06 0.28
N ILE A 89 -4.76 2.50 1.10
CA ILE A 89 -6.09 1.91 1.19
C ILE A 89 -7.09 2.99 0.79
N PHE A 90 -7.87 2.72 -0.25
CA PHE A 90 -8.77 3.71 -0.85
C PHE A 90 -10.21 3.27 -0.82
N LEU A 91 -11.12 4.23 -0.92
CA LEU A 91 -12.44 3.94 -1.45
C LEU A 91 -12.28 3.84 -2.97
N ASN A 92 -13.09 3.01 -3.61
CA ASN A 92 -13.00 2.81 -5.05
C ASN A 92 -13.13 4.14 -5.81
N GLN A 93 -14.08 4.98 -5.42
CA GLN A 93 -14.28 6.26 -6.11
C GLN A 93 -13.07 7.18 -5.97
N THR A 94 -12.41 7.16 -4.83
CA THR A 94 -11.22 7.98 -4.61
C THR A 94 -10.07 7.47 -5.47
N ARG A 95 -9.89 6.15 -5.52
CA ARG A 95 -8.84 5.53 -6.33
C ARG A 95 -9.00 5.89 -7.81
N ARG A 96 -10.23 5.85 -8.31
CA ARG A 96 -10.50 6.15 -9.70
C ARG A 96 -10.41 7.64 -10.00
N HIS A 97 -10.88 8.48 -9.08
CA HIS A 97 -10.86 9.92 -9.26
C HIS A 97 -9.44 10.47 -9.46
N TYR A 98 -8.48 9.90 -8.75
CA TYR A 98 -7.09 10.35 -8.84
C TYR A 98 -6.25 9.50 -9.79
N ASP A 99 -6.84 8.54 -10.49
CA ASP A 99 -6.12 7.66 -11.41
C ASP A 99 -4.87 7.07 -10.75
N ILE A 100 -5.05 6.56 -9.54
CA ILE A 100 -3.95 6.10 -8.71
C ILE A 100 -3.12 5.01 -9.38
N ASP A 101 -3.78 4.05 -10.01
CA ASP A 101 -3.05 2.94 -10.63
C ASP A 101 -2.19 3.41 -11.79
N GLU A 102 -2.68 4.38 -12.56
CA GLU A 102 -1.90 4.94 -13.65
C GLU A 102 -0.70 5.71 -13.10
N LEU A 103 -0.90 6.44 -12.01
CA LEU A 103 0.17 7.21 -11.38
C LEU A 103 1.30 6.28 -10.93
N PHE A 104 0.95 5.22 -10.19
CA PHE A 104 1.98 4.33 -9.65
C PHE A 104 2.61 3.46 -10.74
N ALA A 105 1.86 3.14 -11.79
CA ALA A 105 2.43 2.44 -12.91
C ALA A 105 3.48 3.32 -13.61
N LYS A 106 3.21 4.62 -13.71
CA LYS A 106 4.19 5.54 -14.29
C LYS A 106 5.44 5.64 -13.43
N VAL A 107 5.28 5.67 -12.10
CA VAL A 107 6.43 5.71 -11.20
C VAL A 107 7.28 4.45 -11.40
N ARG A 108 6.64 3.28 -11.49
CA ARG A 108 7.34 2.03 -11.72
C ARG A 108 8.10 2.07 -13.06
N ASP A 109 7.47 2.67 -14.07
CA ASP A 109 8.01 2.66 -15.42
C ASP A 109 9.08 3.74 -15.68
N LEU A 110 9.35 4.59 -14.68
CA LEU A 110 10.38 5.61 -14.81
C LEU A 110 11.79 5.08 -14.56
N ASP A 111 11.94 3.80 -14.35
CA ASP A 111 13.22 3.17 -14.20
C ASP A 111 14.10 3.55 -15.39
N PRO A 112 15.27 4.11 -15.15
CA PRO A 112 16.15 4.53 -16.22
C PRO A 112 16.51 3.45 -17.17
N GLU A 113 16.50 2.24 -16.70
CA GLU A 113 16.84 1.22 -17.55
C GLU A 113 15.63 0.71 -18.06
N GLY A 114 14.67 1.03 -17.50
CA GLY A 114 13.43 0.53 -17.80
C GLY A 114 12.85 0.88 -18.96
N ILE A 115 13.46 1.56 -19.08
CA ILE A 115 13.22 1.76 -20.17
C ILE A 115 13.50 0.55 -20.74
N SER A 116 14.10 -0.06 -20.16
CA SER A 116 14.35 -1.25 -20.65
C SER A 116 13.24 -2.10 -20.43
N LYS A 117 12.57 -1.86 -20.35
CA LYS A 117 11.73 -2.71 -20.24
C LYS A 117 10.85 -2.75 -20.58
#